data_43da440dccd09f08d56e7bc4a3ba4d3e
#
_entry.id   43da440dccd09f08d56e7bc4a3ba4d3e
#
_cell.length_a   1.000
_cell.length_b   1.000
_cell.length_c   1.000
_cell.angle_alpha   90.00
_cell.angle_beta   90.00
_cell.angle_gamma   90.00
#
_symmetry.space_group_name_H-M   'P 1'
#
loop_
_entity.id
_entity.type
_entity.pdbx_description
1 polymer ?
#
loop_
_entity_poly.entity_id
_entity_poly.type
_entity_poly.pdbx_seq_one_letter_code
_entity_poly.pdbx_strand_id
1 'polypeptide(L)'
;MPSCRLRAPRSRSLTPGFAITCAPRPPSTSRRPAGARPGGGARFRGALSGQEALFRIAPDRHQREAQALLGEEFAGIACSDRWWAYDYLDPERRQLCWAHLVRDFTAHSEGLGAQKQFGAAGLEIAGRLFGAWEEFRGDADRARLLERLGPLQEELRALLEEAARKSVRNRRHRSFAGNLLKRWPALWSFASMPGVEPTNNHAERGLRGAVIYRKLSHGSQSERGERTIERLLSASVTCRLQRRSLFAYLADVLTAKARGDPIPLLT
;
A
#
# COMPACT_ATOMS: atom_id res chain seq x y z
N MET A 1 5.55 11.27 32.39
CA MET A 1 6.38 10.71 31.30
C MET A 1 5.92 11.34 30.02
N PRO A 2 6.68 12.22 29.33
CA PRO A 2 6.23 12.83 28.08
C PRO A 2 6.18 11.78 26.97
N SER A 3 5.02 11.68 26.33
CA SER A 3 4.78 10.85 25.15
C SER A 3 5.68 11.35 24.02
N CYS A 4 6.66 10.55 23.63
CA CYS A 4 7.44 10.78 22.41
C CYS A 4 6.49 10.63 21.21
N ARG A 5 5.84 11.71 20.82
CA ARG A 5 5.11 11.83 19.56
C ARG A 5 6.19 11.99 18.49
N LEU A 6 6.34 10.98 17.65
CA LEU A 6 6.94 11.19 16.33
C LEU A 6 6.06 12.22 15.64
N ARG A 7 6.49 13.47 15.62
CA ARG A 7 5.85 14.52 14.81
C ARG A 7 5.98 14.09 13.35
N ALA A 8 4.86 14.04 12.65
CA ALA A 8 4.89 14.04 11.20
C ALA A 8 5.77 15.23 10.74
N PRO A 9 6.65 15.04 9.76
CA PRO A 9 7.51 16.10 9.28
C PRO A 9 6.65 17.27 8.78
N ARG A 10 6.89 18.48 9.33
CA ARG A 10 6.30 19.71 8.80
C ARG A 10 6.82 19.90 7.37
N SER A 11 5.91 20.09 6.45
CA SER A 11 6.04 20.59 5.07
C SER A 11 7.48 20.88 4.61
N ARG A 12 8.16 19.88 4.10
CA ARG A 12 9.23 20.01 3.10
C ARG A 12 8.71 19.33 1.83
N SER A 13 9.08 19.87 0.67
CA SER A 13 8.73 19.39 -0.65
C SER A 13 8.73 17.85 -0.71
N LEU A 14 7.54 17.28 -0.66
CA LEU A 14 7.35 15.83 -0.63
C LEU A 14 7.82 15.26 -1.95
N THR A 15 8.82 14.41 -1.90
CA THR A 15 9.17 13.50 -3.00
C THR A 15 7.89 12.78 -3.41
N PRO A 16 7.52 12.77 -4.70
CA PRO A 16 6.28 12.15 -5.15
C PRO A 16 6.31 10.63 -4.88
N GLY A 17 5.22 10.12 -4.32
CA GLY A 17 4.93 8.70 -4.23
C GLY A 17 5.23 8.02 -2.89
N PHE A 18 4.24 7.97 -1.98
CA PHE A 18 4.21 6.98 -0.90
C PHE A 18 3.50 5.73 -1.36
N ALA A 19 4.17 4.59 -1.31
CA ALA A 19 3.53 3.30 -1.53
C ALA A 19 3.09 2.70 -0.19
N ILE A 20 1.80 2.37 -0.08
CA ILE A 20 1.20 1.83 1.14
C ILE A 20 0.83 0.38 0.90
N THR A 21 1.19 -0.46 1.83
CA THR A 21 0.85 -1.87 1.73
C THR A 21 0.29 -2.42 3.04
N CYS A 22 -0.69 -3.30 2.91
CA CYS A 22 -1.29 -4.02 4.01
C CYS A 22 -0.94 -5.50 3.86
N ALA A 23 -0.26 -6.10 4.85
CA ALA A 23 0.04 -7.52 4.80
C ALA A 23 -1.27 -8.35 4.89
N PRO A 24 -1.48 -9.36 4.02
CA PRO A 24 -2.64 -10.21 4.06
C PRO A 24 -2.67 -11.04 5.36
N ARG A 25 -3.87 -11.41 5.80
CA ARG A 25 -4.07 -12.32 6.91
C ARG A 25 -3.53 -13.71 6.52
N PRO A 26 -2.69 -14.37 7.34
CA PRO A 26 -2.42 -15.79 7.13
C PRO A 26 -3.71 -16.60 7.30
N PRO A 27 -3.88 -17.72 6.59
CA PRO A 27 -5.00 -18.62 6.81
C PRO A 27 -5.01 -19.07 8.28
N SER A 28 -6.20 -19.12 8.87
CA SER A 28 -6.41 -19.44 10.30
C SER A 28 -6.29 -20.96 10.50
N THR A 29 -5.09 -21.48 10.65
CA THR A 29 -4.85 -22.90 10.96
C THR A 29 -4.10 -23.14 12.27
N SER A 30 -4.12 -22.22 13.20
CA SER A 30 -3.57 -22.49 14.53
C SER A 30 -4.59 -22.16 15.62
N ARG A 31 -4.80 -23.11 16.54
CA ARG A 31 -5.54 -22.93 17.80
C ARG A 31 -4.97 -21.72 18.53
N ARG A 32 -5.84 -20.81 18.96
CA ARG A 32 -5.46 -19.65 19.74
C ARG A 32 -4.86 -20.10 21.07
N PRO A 33 -3.72 -19.56 21.52
CA PRO A 33 -3.30 -19.73 22.91
C PRO A 33 -4.32 -19.05 23.84
N ALA A 34 -4.59 -19.67 24.98
CA ALA A 34 -5.44 -19.12 26.03
C ALA A 34 -4.88 -17.76 26.47
N GLY A 35 -5.70 -16.69 26.42
CA GLY A 35 -5.32 -15.32 26.78
C GLY A 35 -5.26 -14.33 25.62
N ALA A 36 -5.47 -14.75 24.37
CA ALA A 36 -5.55 -13.82 23.25
C ALA A 36 -6.83 -12.95 23.34
N ARG A 37 -6.67 -11.61 23.20
CA ARG A 37 -7.79 -10.67 23.18
C ARG A 37 -8.89 -11.14 22.21
N PRO A 38 -10.17 -11.11 22.61
CA PRO A 38 -11.27 -11.45 21.72
C PRO A 38 -11.38 -10.39 20.60
N GLY A 39 -11.30 -10.84 19.34
CA GLY A 39 -11.56 -10.02 18.17
C GLY A 39 -10.34 -9.72 17.30
N GLY A 40 -10.18 -10.43 16.21
CA GLY A 40 -9.36 -10.05 15.06
C GLY A 40 -7.86 -9.90 15.33
N GLY A 41 -7.04 -10.83 14.84
CA GLY A 41 -5.57 -10.72 14.96
C GLY A 41 -5.07 -9.36 14.47
N ALA A 42 -4.20 -8.73 15.27
CA ALA A 42 -3.52 -7.47 14.98
C ALA A 42 -2.94 -7.47 13.55
N ARG A 43 -3.14 -6.39 12.81
CA ARG A 43 -2.78 -6.29 11.39
C ARG A 43 -1.58 -5.38 11.23
N PHE A 44 -0.57 -5.91 10.58
CA PHE A 44 0.62 -5.17 10.27
C PHE A 44 0.40 -4.33 9.02
N ARG A 45 0.73 -3.05 9.09
CA ARG A 45 0.63 -2.07 8.01
C ARG A 45 1.91 -1.30 7.88
N GLY A 46 2.21 -0.82 6.68
CA GLY A 46 3.35 0.03 6.44
C GLY A 46 3.07 1.04 5.36
N ALA A 47 3.63 2.22 5.53
CA ALA A 47 3.78 3.25 4.50
C ALA A 47 5.27 3.40 4.22
N LEU A 48 5.65 3.35 2.95
CA LEU A 48 7.02 3.48 2.51
C LEU A 48 7.13 4.56 1.44
N SER A 49 8.14 5.41 1.58
CA SER A 49 8.63 6.30 0.53
C SER A 49 9.95 5.78 -0.05
N GLY A 50 10.59 6.57 -0.89
CA GLY A 50 11.95 6.25 -1.36
C GLY A 50 13.01 6.22 -0.25
N GLN A 51 12.77 6.91 0.87
CA GLN A 51 13.75 7.10 1.94
C GLN A 51 13.26 6.75 3.34
N GLU A 52 11.96 6.59 3.55
CA GLU A 52 11.36 6.42 4.87
C GLU A 52 10.38 5.26 4.88
N ALA A 53 10.28 4.60 6.01
CA ALA A 53 9.30 3.56 6.27
C ALA A 53 8.65 3.76 7.64
N LEU A 54 7.33 3.69 7.68
CA LEU A 54 6.54 3.72 8.90
C LEU A 54 5.72 2.44 8.99
N PHE A 55 5.82 1.75 10.11
CA PHE A 55 5.05 0.54 10.38
C PHE A 55 4.11 0.73 11.56
N ARG A 56 2.91 0.14 11.45
CA ARG A 56 1.91 0.09 12.52
C ARG A 56 1.30 -1.31 12.64
N ILE A 57 1.01 -1.68 13.87
CA ILE A 57 0.23 -2.86 14.24
C ILE A 57 -1.16 -2.37 14.62
N ALA A 58 -2.11 -2.47 13.70
CA ALA A 58 -3.46 -1.96 13.88
C ALA A 58 -4.38 -3.04 14.45
N PRO A 59 -5.22 -2.72 15.44
CA PRO A 59 -6.16 -3.69 16.04
C PRO A 59 -7.28 -4.08 15.09
N ASP A 60 -7.63 -3.19 14.15
CA ASP A 60 -8.77 -3.37 13.25
C ASP A 60 -8.48 -2.89 11.80
N ARG A 61 -9.54 -2.82 10.98
CA ARG A 61 -9.49 -2.38 9.58
C ARG A 61 -10.25 -1.07 9.35
N HIS A 62 -10.46 -0.26 10.36
CA HIS A 62 -11.15 1.01 10.19
C HIS A 62 -10.30 2.07 9.50
N GLN A 63 -10.96 3.05 8.90
CA GLN A 63 -10.35 4.18 8.22
C GLN A 63 -9.39 4.96 9.13
N ARG A 64 -9.72 5.10 10.41
CA ARG A 64 -8.86 5.75 11.42
C ARG A 64 -7.43 5.18 11.46
N GLU A 65 -7.26 3.89 11.16
CA GLU A 65 -5.94 3.26 11.15
C GLU A 65 -5.13 3.67 9.90
N ALA A 66 -5.80 3.91 8.78
CA ALA A 66 -5.18 4.46 7.58
C ALA A 66 -4.81 5.94 7.79
N GLN A 67 -5.69 6.73 8.39
CA GLN A 67 -5.43 8.13 8.77
C GLN A 67 -4.30 8.25 9.79
N ALA A 68 -4.26 7.37 10.79
CA ALA A 68 -3.18 7.35 11.77
C ALA A 68 -1.81 6.93 11.18
N LEU A 69 -1.79 6.21 10.05
CA LEU A 69 -0.57 5.82 9.35
C LEU A 69 -0.05 6.95 8.45
N LEU A 70 -0.94 7.64 7.71
CA LEU A 70 -0.58 8.65 6.72
C LEU A 70 -0.62 10.08 7.27
N GLY A 71 -1.41 10.32 8.31
CA GLY A 71 -1.83 11.64 8.75
C GLY A 71 -3.16 12.06 8.12
N GLU A 72 -3.89 12.92 8.82
CA GLU A 72 -5.19 13.43 8.36
C GLU A 72 -5.03 14.37 7.15
N GLU A 73 -3.95 15.16 7.14
CA GLU A 73 -3.62 16.14 6.10
C GLU A 73 -2.58 15.59 5.10
N PHE A 74 -2.67 14.29 4.76
CA PHE A 74 -1.72 13.70 3.82
C PHE A 74 -1.81 14.37 2.45
N ALA A 75 -0.75 15.09 2.07
CA ALA A 75 -0.68 15.85 0.83
C ALA A 75 0.03 15.12 -0.33
N GLY A 76 0.56 13.91 -0.07
CA GLY A 76 1.26 13.09 -1.06
C GLY A 76 0.32 12.25 -1.92
N ILE A 77 0.89 11.39 -2.78
CA ILE A 77 0.17 10.39 -3.54
C ILE A 77 0.36 9.03 -2.90
N ALA A 78 -0.74 8.35 -2.59
CA ALA A 78 -0.72 7.05 -1.95
C ALA A 78 -0.97 5.92 -2.96
N CYS A 79 0.05 5.10 -3.24
CA CYS A 79 -0.14 3.86 -3.99
C CYS A 79 -0.59 2.75 -3.03
N SER A 80 -1.79 2.20 -3.21
CA SER A 80 -2.39 1.24 -2.28
C SER A 80 -3.15 0.13 -3.01
N ASP A 81 -3.50 -0.93 -2.26
CA ASP A 81 -4.55 -1.85 -2.68
C ASP A 81 -5.93 -1.16 -2.73
N ARG A 82 -6.99 -1.90 -3.09
CA ARG A 82 -8.36 -1.39 -3.17
C ARG A 82 -9.06 -1.29 -1.81
N TRP A 83 -8.33 -1.32 -0.69
CA TRP A 83 -8.97 -1.27 0.61
C TRP A 83 -9.70 0.08 0.81
N TRP A 84 -10.96 -0.01 1.19
CA TRP A 84 -11.87 1.13 1.34
C TRP A 84 -11.44 2.16 2.39
N ALA A 85 -10.61 1.77 3.36
CA ALA A 85 -10.14 2.69 4.39
C ALA A 85 -9.29 3.85 3.85
N TYR A 86 -8.80 3.76 2.61
CA TYR A 86 -8.13 4.85 1.92
C TYR A 86 -9.07 5.72 1.06
N ASP A 87 -10.39 5.48 1.11
CA ASP A 87 -11.37 6.24 0.31
C ASP A 87 -11.60 7.67 0.86
N TYR A 88 -10.96 8.03 1.98
CA TYR A 88 -10.93 9.42 2.47
C TYR A 88 -9.91 10.28 1.70
N LEU A 89 -8.95 9.65 1.01
CA LEU A 89 -8.02 10.34 0.15
C LEU A 89 -8.73 10.79 -1.13
N ASP A 90 -8.34 11.96 -1.63
CA ASP A 90 -8.73 12.39 -2.96
C ASP A 90 -8.35 11.31 -3.99
N PRO A 91 -9.28 10.85 -4.84
CA PRO A 91 -8.97 9.85 -5.86
C PRO A 91 -7.81 10.23 -6.79
N GLU A 92 -7.58 11.52 -7.03
CA GLU A 92 -6.45 12.03 -7.82
C GLU A 92 -5.11 11.92 -7.06
N ARG A 93 -5.16 11.84 -5.74
CA ARG A 93 -3.99 11.64 -4.87
C ARG A 93 -3.81 10.19 -4.44
N ARG A 94 -4.46 9.29 -5.12
CA ARG A 94 -4.36 7.85 -4.87
C ARG A 94 -4.03 7.12 -6.16
N GLN A 95 -3.11 6.17 -6.09
CA GLN A 95 -2.86 5.19 -7.14
C GLN A 95 -3.31 3.82 -6.65
N LEU A 96 -4.21 3.18 -7.37
CA LEU A 96 -4.55 1.78 -7.13
C LEU A 96 -3.46 0.88 -7.72
N CYS A 97 -2.96 -0.04 -6.92
CA CYS A 97 -1.90 -0.96 -7.34
C CYS A 97 -2.39 -1.94 -8.41
N TRP A 98 -1.90 -1.81 -9.62
CA TRP A 98 -2.23 -2.69 -10.73
C TRP A 98 -1.81 -4.15 -10.50
N ALA A 99 -0.78 -4.43 -9.72
CA ALA A 99 -0.43 -5.80 -9.36
C ALA A 99 -1.54 -6.49 -8.54
N HIS A 100 -2.27 -5.75 -7.70
CA HIS A 100 -3.45 -6.27 -7.02
C HIS A 100 -4.63 -6.45 -7.97
N LEU A 101 -4.82 -5.54 -8.93
CA LEU A 101 -5.86 -5.67 -9.94
C LEU A 101 -5.63 -6.88 -10.85
N VAL A 102 -4.38 -7.15 -11.24
CA VAL A 102 -4.03 -8.37 -11.97
C VAL A 102 -4.44 -9.62 -11.18
N ARG A 103 -4.16 -9.70 -9.88
CA ARG A 103 -4.61 -10.83 -9.05
C ARG A 103 -6.14 -10.96 -9.01
N ASP A 104 -6.84 -9.81 -8.94
CA ASP A 104 -8.30 -9.81 -8.96
C ASP A 104 -8.86 -10.26 -10.33
N PHE A 105 -8.30 -9.77 -11.45
CA PHE A 105 -8.68 -10.23 -12.79
C PHE A 105 -8.35 -11.72 -13.01
N THR A 106 -7.22 -12.19 -12.50
CA THR A 106 -6.87 -13.62 -12.51
C THR A 106 -7.95 -14.44 -11.79
N ALA A 107 -8.34 -14.02 -10.58
CA ALA A 107 -9.42 -14.71 -9.85
C ALA A 107 -10.79 -14.67 -10.59
N HIS A 108 -11.03 -13.63 -11.41
CA HIS A 108 -12.20 -13.60 -12.29
C HIS A 108 -12.04 -14.53 -13.49
N SER A 109 -10.85 -14.60 -14.11
CA SER A 109 -10.57 -15.45 -15.27
C SER A 109 -10.64 -16.96 -14.96
N GLU A 110 -10.46 -17.34 -13.71
CA GLU A 110 -10.66 -18.70 -13.20
C GLU A 110 -12.15 -19.06 -13.01
N GLY A 111 -13.06 -18.10 -13.16
CA GLY A 111 -14.50 -18.30 -13.10
C GLY A 111 -15.07 -18.92 -14.38
N LEU A 112 -16.40 -18.84 -14.54
CA LEU A 112 -17.12 -19.41 -15.69
C LEU A 112 -17.84 -18.31 -16.50
N GLY A 113 -18.07 -18.60 -17.77
CA GLY A 113 -18.88 -17.76 -18.67
C GLY A 113 -18.38 -16.31 -18.74
N ALA A 114 -19.27 -15.34 -18.60
CA ALA A 114 -18.97 -13.91 -18.68
C ALA A 114 -17.93 -13.45 -17.65
N GLN A 115 -17.87 -14.09 -16.49
CA GLN A 115 -16.85 -13.75 -15.47
C GLN A 115 -15.44 -14.11 -15.97
N LYS A 116 -15.29 -15.27 -16.62
CA LYS A 116 -14.01 -15.71 -17.20
C LYS A 116 -13.56 -14.75 -18.31
N GLN A 117 -14.49 -14.39 -19.21
CA GLN A 117 -14.22 -13.45 -20.31
C GLN A 117 -13.79 -12.08 -19.77
N PHE A 118 -14.50 -11.56 -18.79
CA PHE A 118 -14.16 -10.31 -18.10
C PHE A 118 -12.75 -10.34 -17.50
N GLY A 119 -12.42 -11.41 -16.76
CA GLY A 119 -11.10 -11.59 -16.16
C GLY A 119 -10.00 -11.65 -17.22
N ALA A 120 -10.21 -12.40 -18.30
CA ALA A 120 -9.25 -12.51 -19.41
C ALA A 120 -9.03 -11.16 -20.12
N ALA A 121 -10.11 -10.42 -20.44
CA ALA A 121 -10.01 -9.10 -21.04
C ALA A 121 -9.27 -8.11 -20.13
N GLY A 122 -9.57 -8.11 -18.83
CA GLY A 122 -8.86 -7.28 -17.84
C GLY A 122 -7.37 -7.60 -17.72
N LEU A 123 -6.98 -8.88 -17.83
CA LEU A 123 -5.58 -9.31 -17.86
C LEU A 123 -4.86 -8.84 -19.12
N GLU A 124 -5.52 -8.91 -20.28
CA GLU A 124 -4.97 -8.42 -21.54
C GLU A 124 -4.70 -6.91 -21.51
N ILE A 125 -5.69 -6.12 -21.04
CA ILE A 125 -5.52 -4.68 -20.85
C ILE A 125 -4.36 -4.38 -19.88
N ALA A 126 -4.29 -5.09 -18.77
CA ALA A 126 -3.19 -4.91 -17.81
C ALA A 126 -1.83 -5.26 -18.42
N GLY A 127 -1.73 -6.30 -19.24
CA GLY A 127 -0.50 -6.67 -19.94
C GLY A 127 -0.03 -5.56 -20.88
N ARG A 128 -0.93 -4.98 -21.67
CA ARG A 128 -0.63 -3.87 -22.58
C ARG A 128 -0.23 -2.61 -21.81
N LEU A 129 -0.88 -2.32 -20.68
CA LEU A 129 -0.52 -1.23 -19.79
C LEU A 129 0.91 -1.38 -19.26
N PHE A 130 1.27 -2.57 -18.77
CA PHE A 130 2.63 -2.80 -18.27
C PHE A 130 3.67 -2.74 -19.39
N GLY A 131 3.32 -3.15 -20.63
CA GLY A 131 4.18 -2.95 -21.80
C GLY A 131 4.45 -1.48 -22.05
N ALA A 132 3.41 -0.63 -22.08
CA ALA A 132 3.55 0.81 -22.24
C ALA A 132 4.35 1.47 -21.09
N TRP A 133 4.17 0.99 -19.87
CA TRP A 133 4.94 1.45 -18.71
C TRP A 133 6.44 1.08 -18.80
N GLU A 134 6.76 -0.13 -19.26
CA GLU A 134 8.16 -0.55 -19.40
C GLU A 134 8.89 0.25 -20.48
N GLU A 135 8.22 0.58 -21.57
CA GLU A 135 8.77 1.48 -22.59
C GLU A 135 9.04 2.88 -22.02
N PHE A 136 8.06 3.45 -21.30
CA PHE A 136 8.23 4.72 -20.59
C PHE A 136 9.41 4.71 -19.62
N ARG A 137 9.65 3.61 -18.93
CA ARG A 137 10.83 3.48 -18.05
C ARG A 137 12.15 3.54 -18.81
N GLY A 138 12.15 3.16 -20.08
CA GLY A 138 13.32 3.21 -20.95
C GLY A 138 13.60 4.60 -21.52
N ASP A 139 12.56 5.31 -21.96
CA ASP A 139 12.68 6.57 -22.70
C ASP A 139 12.22 7.82 -21.93
N ALA A 140 11.49 7.65 -20.84
CA ALA A 140 10.87 8.70 -20.04
C ALA A 140 9.91 9.63 -20.84
N ASP A 141 9.40 9.18 -22.00
CA ASP A 141 8.47 9.92 -22.84
C ASP A 141 7.03 9.79 -22.31
N ARG A 142 6.63 10.76 -21.52
CA ARG A 142 5.29 10.79 -20.92
C ARG A 142 4.18 11.06 -21.95
N ALA A 143 4.45 11.81 -23.00
CA ALA A 143 3.46 12.08 -24.04
C ALA A 143 3.09 10.77 -24.75
N ARG A 144 4.10 9.99 -25.13
CA ARG A 144 3.92 8.65 -25.71
C ARG A 144 3.20 7.70 -24.75
N LEU A 145 3.53 7.72 -23.47
CA LEU A 145 2.81 6.92 -22.46
C LEU A 145 1.32 7.25 -22.47
N LEU A 146 0.96 8.54 -22.40
CA LEU A 146 -0.44 8.98 -22.39
C LEU A 146 -1.17 8.59 -23.67
N GLU A 147 -0.54 8.73 -24.83
CA GLU A 147 -1.09 8.30 -26.12
C GLU A 147 -1.42 6.80 -26.12
N ARG A 148 -0.49 5.97 -25.63
CA ARG A 148 -0.71 4.52 -25.56
C ARG A 148 -1.76 4.11 -24.53
N LEU A 149 -1.89 4.85 -23.43
CA LEU A 149 -2.87 4.53 -22.38
C LEU A 149 -4.29 4.97 -22.76
N GLY A 150 -4.47 5.97 -23.61
CA GLY A 150 -5.79 6.46 -24.02
C GLY A 150 -6.75 5.36 -24.48
N PRO A 151 -6.41 4.58 -25.52
CA PRO A 151 -7.26 3.46 -25.97
C PRO A 151 -7.51 2.41 -24.87
N LEU A 152 -6.53 2.14 -24.01
CA LEU A 152 -6.68 1.18 -22.91
C LEU A 152 -7.65 1.68 -21.83
N GLN A 153 -7.69 3.00 -21.61
CA GLN A 153 -8.66 3.61 -20.70
C GLN A 153 -10.09 3.44 -21.22
N GLU A 154 -10.31 3.69 -22.50
CA GLU A 154 -11.63 3.54 -23.13
C GLU A 154 -12.09 2.09 -23.08
N GLU A 155 -11.22 1.15 -23.46
CA GLU A 155 -11.49 -0.28 -23.45
C GLU A 155 -11.80 -0.80 -22.05
N LEU A 156 -10.99 -0.42 -21.05
CA LEU A 156 -11.23 -0.79 -19.65
C LEU A 156 -12.53 -0.20 -19.12
N ARG A 157 -12.83 1.06 -19.45
CA ARG A 157 -14.07 1.72 -19.02
C ARG A 157 -15.28 0.98 -19.58
N ALA A 158 -15.30 0.68 -20.86
CA ALA A 158 -16.39 -0.06 -21.49
C ALA A 158 -16.57 -1.45 -20.84
N LEU A 159 -15.47 -2.17 -20.62
CA LEU A 159 -15.46 -3.47 -19.95
C LEU A 159 -16.06 -3.39 -18.53
N LEU A 160 -15.68 -2.38 -17.75
CA LEU A 160 -16.17 -2.19 -16.38
C LEU A 160 -17.63 -1.75 -16.35
N GLU A 161 -18.06 -0.87 -17.25
CA GLU A 161 -19.45 -0.40 -17.33
C GLU A 161 -20.39 -1.54 -17.69
N GLU A 162 -20.01 -2.41 -18.63
CA GLU A 162 -20.78 -3.60 -18.95
C GLU A 162 -20.88 -4.54 -17.73
N ALA A 163 -19.76 -4.82 -17.08
CA ALA A 163 -19.70 -5.70 -15.92
C ALA A 163 -20.45 -5.15 -14.70
N ALA A 164 -20.59 -3.82 -14.57
CA ALA A 164 -21.28 -3.17 -13.47
C ALA A 164 -22.82 -3.13 -13.65
N ARG A 165 -23.36 -3.49 -14.82
CA ARG A 165 -24.81 -3.45 -15.10
C ARG A 165 -25.61 -4.31 -14.12
N LYS A 166 -26.80 -3.83 -13.74
CA LYS A 166 -27.71 -4.57 -12.82
C LYS A 166 -28.12 -5.94 -13.35
N SER A 167 -28.12 -6.14 -14.67
CA SER A 167 -28.40 -7.41 -15.36
C SER A 167 -27.36 -8.49 -15.07
N VAL A 168 -26.14 -8.12 -14.68
CA VAL A 168 -25.10 -9.08 -14.31
C VAL A 168 -25.45 -9.74 -12.97
N ARG A 169 -25.80 -11.05 -13.02
CA ARG A 169 -26.25 -11.80 -11.84
C ARG A 169 -25.15 -12.00 -10.79
N ASN A 170 -23.90 -12.17 -11.21
CA ASN A 170 -22.78 -12.35 -10.28
C ASN A 170 -22.48 -11.06 -9.51
N ARG A 171 -22.94 -11.01 -8.25
CA ARG A 171 -22.76 -9.84 -7.38
C ARG A 171 -21.30 -9.45 -7.16
N ARG A 172 -20.40 -10.46 -7.03
CA ARG A 172 -18.97 -10.21 -6.83
C ARG A 172 -18.35 -9.54 -8.05
N HIS A 173 -18.67 -10.04 -9.23
CA HIS A 173 -18.25 -9.48 -10.52
C HIS A 173 -18.73 -8.03 -10.67
N ARG A 174 -20.04 -7.79 -10.52
CA ARG A 174 -20.65 -6.46 -10.60
C ARG A 174 -20.08 -5.48 -9.57
N SER A 175 -19.91 -5.92 -8.33
CA SER A 175 -19.35 -5.10 -7.26
C SER A 175 -17.90 -4.72 -7.51
N PHE A 176 -17.10 -5.63 -8.06
CA PHE A 176 -15.71 -5.35 -8.43
C PHE A 176 -15.64 -4.25 -9.49
N ALA A 177 -16.36 -4.40 -10.59
CA ALA A 177 -16.41 -3.42 -11.66
C ALA A 177 -16.89 -2.03 -11.19
N GLY A 178 -17.99 -1.98 -10.44
CA GLY A 178 -18.51 -0.74 -9.86
C GLY A 178 -17.54 -0.06 -8.90
N ASN A 179 -16.77 -0.85 -8.13
CA ASN A 179 -15.74 -0.31 -7.26
C ASN A 179 -14.57 0.34 -8.02
N LEU A 180 -14.19 -0.21 -9.16
CA LEU A 180 -13.14 0.39 -10.00
C LEU A 180 -13.64 1.66 -10.67
N LEU A 181 -14.86 1.67 -11.21
CA LEU A 181 -15.47 2.86 -11.79
C LEU A 181 -15.55 4.02 -10.79
N LYS A 182 -15.95 3.73 -9.53
CA LYS A 182 -15.99 4.73 -8.46
C LYS A 182 -14.63 5.36 -8.18
N ARG A 183 -13.54 4.61 -8.38
CA ARG A 183 -12.16 5.03 -8.11
C ARG A 183 -11.35 5.25 -9.40
N TRP A 184 -12.05 5.59 -10.48
CA TRP A 184 -11.46 5.69 -11.82
C TRP A 184 -10.19 6.53 -11.89
N PRO A 185 -10.12 7.76 -11.35
CA PRO A 185 -8.90 8.56 -11.39
C PRO A 185 -7.71 7.84 -10.74
N ALA A 186 -7.95 7.13 -9.65
CA ALA A 186 -6.91 6.40 -8.92
C ALA A 186 -6.30 5.21 -9.68
N LEU A 187 -6.85 4.80 -10.80
CA LEU A 187 -6.24 3.79 -11.68
C LEU A 187 -5.09 4.38 -12.51
N TRP A 188 -5.08 5.69 -12.73
CA TRP A 188 -4.28 6.34 -13.77
C TRP A 188 -3.34 7.42 -13.25
N SER A 189 -3.27 7.67 -11.95
CA SER A 189 -2.41 8.72 -11.36
C SER A 189 -0.94 8.55 -11.75
N PHE A 190 -0.45 7.32 -11.94
CA PHE A 190 0.91 7.04 -12.40
C PHE A 190 1.20 7.61 -13.80
N ALA A 191 0.18 7.75 -14.64
CA ALA A 191 0.34 8.22 -16.00
C ALA A 191 0.66 9.72 -16.08
N SER A 192 0.04 10.51 -15.18
CA SER A 192 0.18 11.97 -15.15
C SER A 192 1.20 12.49 -14.13
N MET A 193 1.40 11.74 -13.04
CA MET A 193 2.20 12.22 -11.90
C MET A 193 3.63 11.67 -11.91
N PRO A 194 4.66 12.54 -11.95
CA PRO A 194 6.05 12.10 -11.88
C PRO A 194 6.35 11.33 -10.59
N GLY A 195 7.15 10.26 -10.70
CA GLY A 195 7.59 9.45 -9.56
C GLY A 195 6.53 8.50 -8.99
N VAL A 196 5.32 8.46 -9.54
CA VAL A 196 4.29 7.49 -9.18
C VAL A 196 4.40 6.27 -10.09
N GLU A 197 4.47 5.08 -9.50
CA GLU A 197 4.47 3.81 -10.22
C GLU A 197 3.07 3.20 -10.27
N PRO A 198 2.72 2.39 -11.30
CA PRO A 198 1.45 1.70 -11.36
C PRO A 198 1.29 0.62 -10.27
N THR A 199 2.37 0.26 -9.56
CA THR A 199 2.37 -0.79 -8.53
C THR A 199 2.99 -0.30 -7.23
N ASN A 200 2.60 -0.93 -6.11
CA ASN A 200 3.24 -0.73 -4.81
C ASN A 200 4.30 -1.82 -4.48
N ASN A 201 4.86 -2.46 -5.50
CA ASN A 201 5.83 -3.55 -5.32
C ASN A 201 7.04 -3.14 -4.48
N HIS A 202 7.46 -1.88 -4.54
CA HIS A 202 8.54 -1.34 -3.70
C HIS A 202 8.17 -1.46 -2.21
N ALA A 203 7.00 -1.02 -1.83
CA ALA A 203 6.51 -1.10 -0.45
C ALA A 203 6.30 -2.56 -0.02
N GLU A 204 5.77 -3.42 -0.89
CA GLU A 204 5.61 -4.85 -0.57
C GLU A 204 6.95 -5.53 -0.29
N ARG A 205 7.99 -5.21 -1.06
CA ARG A 205 9.36 -5.71 -0.80
C ARG A 205 9.90 -5.21 0.54
N GLY A 206 9.68 -3.93 0.86
CA GLY A 206 10.06 -3.34 2.15
C GLY A 206 9.37 -4.00 3.35
N LEU A 207 8.10 -4.34 3.19
CA LEU A 207 7.29 -5.04 4.20
C LEU A 207 7.67 -6.50 4.41
N ARG A 208 8.29 -7.16 3.43
CA ARG A 208 8.52 -8.61 3.47
C ARG A 208 9.25 -9.05 4.74
N GLY A 209 10.32 -8.35 5.13
CA GLY A 209 11.07 -8.64 6.37
C GLY A 209 10.21 -8.54 7.61
N ALA A 210 9.37 -7.52 7.72
CA ALA A 210 8.47 -7.31 8.83
C ALA A 210 7.36 -8.39 8.90
N VAL A 211 6.85 -8.83 7.75
CA VAL A 211 5.88 -9.95 7.67
C VAL A 211 6.51 -11.27 8.10
N ILE A 212 7.75 -11.53 7.70
CA ILE A 212 8.50 -12.72 8.11
C ILE A 212 8.73 -12.69 9.62
N TYR A 213 9.22 -11.57 10.17
CA TYR A 213 9.40 -11.39 11.61
C TYR A 213 8.12 -11.72 12.38
N ARG A 214 6.97 -11.17 11.96
CA ARG A 214 5.67 -11.45 12.61
C ARG A 214 5.32 -12.94 12.59
N LYS A 215 5.62 -13.64 11.52
CA LYS A 215 5.35 -15.09 11.40
C LYS A 215 6.23 -15.91 12.36
N LEU A 216 7.48 -15.50 12.55
CA LEU A 216 8.44 -16.20 13.39
C LEU A 216 8.28 -15.87 14.88
N SER A 217 7.92 -14.62 15.23
CA SER A 217 7.83 -14.13 16.61
C SER A 217 6.51 -14.49 17.33
N HIS A 218 5.60 -15.23 16.69
CA HIS A 218 4.27 -15.55 17.24
C HIS A 218 3.41 -14.32 17.65
N GLY A 219 3.82 -13.13 17.25
CA GLY A 219 3.17 -11.86 17.56
C GLY A 219 3.59 -11.28 18.92
N SER A 220 3.11 -10.07 19.20
CA SER A 220 3.30 -9.39 20.47
C SER A 220 2.09 -9.63 21.38
N GLN A 221 2.35 -9.83 22.69
CA GLN A 221 1.30 -10.06 23.69
C GLN A 221 0.92 -8.78 24.44
N SER A 222 1.65 -7.67 24.22
CA SER A 222 1.42 -6.40 24.90
C SER A 222 1.48 -5.22 23.94
N GLU A 223 0.73 -4.18 24.26
CA GLU A 223 0.73 -2.91 23.52
C GLU A 223 2.13 -2.28 23.47
N ARG A 224 2.88 -2.37 24.59
CA ARG A 224 4.28 -1.90 24.66
C ARG A 224 5.18 -2.67 23.70
N GLY A 225 5.00 -3.99 23.62
CA GLY A 225 5.74 -4.85 22.69
C GLY A 225 5.41 -4.50 21.22
N GLU A 226 4.12 -4.31 20.91
CA GLU A 226 3.70 -3.89 19.56
C GLU A 226 4.34 -2.57 19.15
N ARG A 227 4.30 -1.55 20.01
CA ARG A 227 4.96 -0.25 19.75
C ARG A 227 6.47 -0.35 19.61
N THR A 228 7.12 -1.25 20.37
CA THR A 228 8.56 -1.49 20.23
C THR A 228 8.88 -2.07 18.87
N ILE A 229 8.10 -3.05 18.41
CA ILE A 229 8.27 -3.68 17.10
C ILE A 229 8.02 -2.65 15.97
N GLU A 230 6.95 -1.86 16.05
CA GLU A 230 6.64 -0.80 15.09
C GLU A 230 7.85 0.14 14.90
N ARG A 231 8.42 0.62 16.01
CA ARG A 231 9.54 1.56 16.00
C ARG A 231 10.82 0.94 15.46
N LEU A 232 11.17 -0.25 15.93
CA LEU A 232 12.38 -0.94 15.49
C LEU A 232 12.33 -1.29 14.00
N LEU A 233 11.19 -1.76 13.51
CA LEU A 233 11.02 -2.05 12.09
C LEU A 233 11.03 -0.79 11.24
N SER A 234 10.39 0.28 11.70
CA SER A 234 10.42 1.58 11.02
C SER A 234 11.85 2.11 10.92
N ALA A 235 12.59 2.14 12.02
CA ALA A 235 13.99 2.57 12.04
C ALA A 235 14.87 1.66 11.17
N SER A 236 14.72 0.34 11.26
CA SER A 236 15.53 -0.62 10.50
C SER A 236 15.33 -0.47 9.00
N VAL A 237 14.09 -0.36 8.54
CA VAL A 237 13.80 -0.22 7.11
C VAL A 237 14.19 1.16 6.61
N THR A 238 13.96 2.23 7.38
CA THR A 238 14.39 3.58 7.03
C THR A 238 15.91 3.67 6.91
N CYS A 239 16.68 3.16 7.90
CA CYS A 239 18.14 3.11 7.81
C CYS A 239 18.59 2.38 6.53
N ARG A 240 17.96 1.26 6.20
CA ARG A 240 18.29 0.51 4.97
C ARG A 240 18.00 1.30 3.70
N LEU A 241 16.86 2.01 3.63
CA LEU A 241 16.49 2.85 2.49
C LEU A 241 17.50 4.00 2.33
N GLN A 242 17.94 4.59 3.44
CA GLN A 242 18.94 5.67 3.47
C GLN A 242 20.40 5.18 3.39
N ARG A 243 20.64 3.87 3.26
CA ARG A 243 21.97 3.25 3.29
C ARG A 243 22.78 3.59 4.55
N ARG A 244 22.10 3.74 5.69
CA ARG A 244 22.68 4.00 7.01
C ARG A 244 22.76 2.72 7.84
N SER A 245 23.74 2.64 8.73
CA SER A 245 23.84 1.56 9.70
C SER A 245 22.78 1.73 10.78
N LEU A 246 21.90 0.74 10.97
CA LEU A 246 20.95 0.72 12.08
C LEU A 246 21.69 0.71 13.44
N PHE A 247 22.81 -0.02 13.53
CA PHE A 247 23.59 -0.10 14.76
C PHE A 247 24.15 1.27 15.17
N ALA A 248 24.75 1.99 14.21
CA ALA A 248 25.28 3.33 14.44
C ALA A 248 24.15 4.29 14.88
N TYR A 249 23.00 4.27 14.18
CA TYR A 249 21.86 5.09 14.54
C TYR A 249 21.35 4.79 15.97
N LEU A 250 21.24 3.53 16.35
CA LEU A 250 20.79 3.16 17.71
C LEU A 250 21.81 3.58 18.78
N ALA A 251 23.13 3.49 18.48
CA ALA A 251 24.17 3.98 19.37
C ALA A 251 24.06 5.51 19.59
N ASP A 252 23.84 6.27 18.51
CA ASP A 252 23.63 7.73 18.57
C ASP A 252 22.39 8.09 19.41
N VAL A 253 21.27 7.37 19.19
CA VAL A 253 20.02 7.54 19.98
C VAL A 253 20.25 7.30 21.46
N LEU A 254 20.96 6.22 21.82
CA LEU A 254 21.24 5.86 23.20
C LEU A 254 22.20 6.86 23.85
N THR A 255 23.21 7.32 23.11
CA THR A 255 24.17 8.34 23.58
C THR A 255 23.48 9.68 23.80
N ALA A 256 22.68 10.14 22.85
CA ALA A 256 21.90 11.38 22.99
C ALA A 256 20.96 11.29 24.21
N LYS A 257 20.26 10.16 24.37
CA LYS A 257 19.38 9.95 25.52
C LYS A 257 20.16 9.97 26.87
N ALA A 258 21.33 9.37 26.93
CA ALA A 258 22.15 9.32 28.15
C ALA A 258 22.68 10.74 28.53
N ARG A 259 22.94 11.60 27.54
CA ARG A 259 23.43 12.96 27.72
C ARG A 259 22.29 13.98 27.90
N GLY A 260 21.05 13.62 27.68
CA GLY A 260 19.93 14.57 27.65
C GLY A 260 19.83 15.40 26.35
N ASP A 261 20.57 15.01 25.32
CA ASP A 261 20.59 15.70 24.03
C ASP A 261 19.34 15.37 23.19
N PRO A 262 18.99 16.18 22.18
CA PRO A 262 17.94 15.86 21.22
C PRO A 262 18.21 14.54 20.51
N ILE A 263 17.16 13.69 20.42
CA ILE A 263 17.28 12.40 19.73
C ILE A 263 17.48 12.64 18.22
N PRO A 264 18.50 12.02 17.60
CA PRO A 264 18.73 12.16 16.17
C PRO A 264 17.54 11.65 15.35
N LEU A 265 17.16 12.41 14.32
CA LEU A 265 16.06 12.05 13.44
C LEU A 265 16.57 11.20 12.27
N LEU A 266 15.71 10.29 11.81
CA LEU A 266 15.85 9.60 10.53
C LEU A 266 15.08 10.40 9.48
N THR A 267 15.72 11.41 8.91
CA THR A 267 15.18 12.26 7.83
C THR A 267 16.05 12.17 6.60
#